data_6ae2927c2fd9919c209bf7aaa3e7773b
#
_entry.id   6ae2927c2fd9919c209bf7aaa3e7773b
#
_cell.length_a   1.000
_cell.length_b   1.000
_cell.length_c   1.000
_cell.angle_alpha   90.00
_cell.angle_beta   90.00
_cell.angle_gamma   90.00
#
_symmetry.space_group_name_H-M   'P 1'
#
loop_
_entity.id
_entity.type
_entity.pdbx_description
1 polymer ?
#
loop_
_entity_poly.entity_id
_entity_poly.type
_entity_poly.pdbx_seq_one_letter_code
_entity_poly.pdbx_strand_id
1 'polypeptide(L)'
;YIYKDGECPSEIQFEWKGNLTSKDTVSIDLLKHGGAAVLFSTSSQLPKPIFMKYEAEADGNTIPFGVPVKTDTDSLCSGGKYVASIGNGRSITFNDVKVPESGTYAMTVYYMSDAPCTAYVKMNGNMDSWQEVSFVGTGGTSGGNLAHKTIWVDLDHTASNTVEIGNNSEYGPNIDRMTLSKYADGTTAIETPESAEPVGKVYALDKHIVIEQSSSTDYWVYNSLGQILKEGSFDGGRASLSVDEKGVYLVKVHTEDKVFTKKVLIGR
;
A
#
# COMPACT_ATOMS: atom_id res chain seq x y z
N TYR A 1 -17.23 -4.97 -3.18
CA TYR A 1 -15.77 -4.88 -3.23
C TYR A 1 -15.20 -6.08 -2.49
N ILE A 2 -14.35 -6.84 -3.16
CA ILE A 2 -13.72 -8.04 -2.62
C ILE A 2 -12.21 -7.83 -2.70
N TYR A 3 -11.54 -7.92 -1.58
CA TYR A 3 -10.10 -7.95 -1.46
C TYR A 3 -9.72 -9.35 -1.01
N LYS A 4 -8.92 -10.06 -1.78
CA LYS A 4 -8.49 -11.43 -1.46
C LYS A 4 -7.00 -11.60 -1.70
N ASP A 5 -6.41 -12.59 -1.05
CA ASP A 5 -5.01 -12.93 -1.30
C ASP A 5 -4.82 -13.35 -2.77
N GLY A 6 -3.77 -12.83 -3.37
CA GLY A 6 -3.36 -13.13 -4.73
C GLY A 6 -2.57 -14.42 -4.85
N GLU A 7 -2.05 -14.68 -6.03
CA GLU A 7 -1.30 -15.92 -6.35
C GLU A 7 0.01 -16.06 -5.56
N CYS A 8 0.57 -14.94 -5.10
CA CYS A 8 1.81 -14.90 -4.34
C CYS A 8 1.57 -14.38 -2.91
N PRO A 9 2.40 -14.78 -1.93
CA PRO A 9 2.39 -14.19 -0.60
C PRO A 9 2.48 -12.67 -0.68
N SER A 10 1.70 -11.97 0.11
CA SER A 10 1.63 -10.50 0.18
C SER A 10 0.96 -9.79 -1.01
N GLU A 11 0.44 -10.51 -1.98
CA GLU A 11 -0.38 -9.92 -3.04
C GLU A 11 -1.84 -9.85 -2.59
N ILE A 12 -2.47 -8.69 -2.78
CA ILE A 12 -3.91 -8.52 -2.58
C ILE A 12 -4.54 -8.25 -3.93
N GLN A 13 -5.44 -9.14 -4.36
CA GLN A 13 -6.26 -8.95 -5.54
C GLN A 13 -7.56 -8.25 -5.17
N PHE A 14 -8.01 -7.41 -6.08
CA PHE A 14 -9.26 -6.67 -5.96
C PHE A 14 -10.27 -7.12 -7.02
N GLU A 15 -11.50 -7.38 -6.60
CA GLU A 15 -12.63 -7.68 -7.47
C GLU A 15 -13.83 -6.81 -7.09
N TRP A 16 -14.48 -6.22 -8.08
CA TRP A 16 -15.73 -5.50 -7.88
C TRP A 16 -16.90 -6.24 -8.50
N LYS A 17 -17.93 -6.51 -7.69
CA LYS A 17 -19.23 -7.04 -8.14
C LYS A 17 -20.30 -6.01 -7.85
N GLY A 18 -20.83 -5.40 -8.90
CA GLY A 18 -21.86 -4.37 -8.78
C GLY A 18 -23.29 -4.91 -8.86
N ASN A 19 -24.23 -4.10 -8.41
CA ASN A 19 -25.66 -4.33 -8.52
C ASN A 19 -26.14 -5.65 -7.89
N LEU A 20 -25.57 -6.03 -6.75
CA LEU A 20 -26.01 -7.20 -5.99
C LEU A 20 -27.31 -6.91 -5.24
N THR A 21 -28.17 -7.89 -5.18
CA THR A 21 -29.41 -7.90 -4.42
C THR A 21 -29.35 -8.90 -3.27
N SER A 22 -30.31 -8.88 -2.37
CA SER A 22 -30.39 -9.86 -1.27
C SER A 22 -30.59 -11.32 -1.73
N LYS A 23 -30.80 -11.55 -3.02
CA LYS A 23 -30.97 -12.89 -3.61
C LYS A 23 -29.72 -13.41 -4.28
N ASP A 24 -28.70 -12.56 -4.44
CA ASP A 24 -27.46 -12.91 -5.10
C ASP A 24 -26.50 -13.62 -4.15
N THR A 25 -25.80 -14.60 -4.66
CA THR A 25 -24.73 -15.30 -3.96
C THR A 25 -23.39 -14.83 -4.50
N VAL A 26 -22.49 -14.43 -3.60
CA VAL A 26 -21.11 -14.10 -3.94
C VAL A 26 -20.22 -15.27 -3.56
N SER A 27 -19.61 -15.90 -4.55
CA SER A 27 -18.58 -16.94 -4.36
C SER A 27 -17.20 -16.32 -4.47
N ILE A 28 -16.31 -16.67 -3.55
CA ILE A 28 -14.93 -16.20 -3.50
C ILE A 28 -14.02 -17.41 -3.43
N ASP A 29 -13.18 -17.57 -4.45
CA ASP A 29 -12.16 -18.61 -4.46
C ASP A 29 -10.96 -18.10 -3.64
N LEU A 30 -10.62 -18.84 -2.60
CA LEU A 30 -9.49 -18.55 -1.73
C LEU A 30 -8.35 -19.53 -2.00
N LEU A 31 -7.14 -19.04 -1.98
CA LEU A 31 -5.96 -19.88 -1.95
C LEU A 31 -5.87 -20.65 -0.64
N LYS A 32 -5.11 -21.76 -0.65
CA LYS A 32 -4.84 -22.50 0.57
C LYS A 32 -4.18 -21.58 1.60
N HIS A 33 -4.78 -21.46 2.78
CA HIS A 33 -4.39 -20.52 3.85
C HIS A 33 -4.59 -19.02 3.51
N GLY A 34 -5.27 -18.71 2.40
CA GLY A 34 -5.61 -17.35 2.01
C GLY A 34 -6.85 -16.81 2.73
N GLY A 35 -7.05 -15.50 2.65
CA GLY A 35 -8.18 -14.79 3.22
C GLY A 35 -8.83 -13.84 2.20
N ALA A 36 -9.99 -13.31 2.58
CA ALA A 36 -10.63 -12.23 1.85
C ALA A 36 -11.34 -11.27 2.81
N ALA A 37 -11.40 -10.00 2.42
CA ALA A 37 -12.27 -9.00 3.01
C ALA A 37 -13.33 -8.57 1.99
N VAL A 38 -14.58 -8.48 2.41
CA VAL A 38 -15.69 -8.09 1.54
C VAL A 38 -16.34 -6.83 2.11
N LEU A 39 -16.43 -5.81 1.28
CA LEU A 39 -17.14 -4.58 1.60
C LEU A 39 -18.43 -4.50 0.79
N PHE A 40 -19.56 -4.49 1.48
CA PHE A 40 -20.88 -4.18 0.90
C PHE A 40 -21.15 -2.68 1.07
N SER A 41 -21.54 -2.03 -0.01
CA SER A 41 -21.88 -0.61 0.01
C SER A 41 -23.12 -0.35 -0.85
N THR A 42 -23.98 0.52 -0.37
CA THR A 42 -25.10 1.06 -1.15
C THR A 42 -24.69 2.24 -2.02
N SER A 43 -23.49 2.77 -1.82
CA SER A 43 -22.95 3.85 -2.64
C SER A 43 -22.42 3.31 -3.96
N SER A 44 -22.94 3.80 -5.07
CA SER A 44 -22.40 3.56 -6.41
C SER A 44 -21.08 4.32 -6.66
N GLN A 45 -20.65 5.15 -5.71
CA GLN A 45 -19.54 6.08 -5.84
C GLN A 45 -18.30 5.69 -5.05
N LEU A 46 -18.20 4.46 -4.53
CA LEU A 46 -16.92 4.01 -4.01
C LEU A 46 -15.94 3.87 -5.18
N PRO A 47 -14.86 4.63 -5.19
CA PRO A 47 -13.91 4.57 -6.29
C PRO A 47 -13.32 3.17 -6.38
N LYS A 48 -13.21 2.68 -7.59
CA LYS A 48 -12.53 1.41 -7.87
C LYS A 48 -11.03 1.66 -7.73
N PRO A 49 -10.31 0.92 -6.90
CA PRO A 49 -8.87 1.03 -6.91
C PRO A 49 -8.34 0.63 -8.29
N ILE A 50 -7.42 1.41 -8.81
CA ILE A 50 -6.68 1.08 -10.01
C ILE A 50 -5.61 0.08 -9.59
N PHE A 51 -5.58 -1.06 -10.25
CA PHE A 51 -4.57 -2.08 -10.04
C PHE A 51 -4.10 -2.63 -11.39
N MET A 52 -2.81 -2.61 -11.61
CA MET A 52 -2.18 -3.12 -12.83
C MET A 52 -0.95 -3.93 -12.47
N LYS A 53 -0.68 -4.99 -13.23
CA LYS A 53 0.45 -5.89 -13.07
C LYS A 53 1.30 -5.93 -14.34
N TYR A 54 2.61 -5.91 -14.17
CA TYR A 54 3.61 -5.95 -15.24
C TYR A 54 4.67 -6.99 -14.88
N GLU A 55 4.72 -8.08 -15.63
CA GLU A 55 5.73 -9.13 -15.46
C GLU A 55 7.10 -8.64 -15.92
N ALA A 56 8.16 -8.96 -15.18
CA ALA A 56 9.51 -8.54 -15.54
C ALA A 56 10.02 -9.21 -16.83
N GLU A 57 9.66 -10.46 -17.03
CA GLU A 57 10.06 -11.24 -18.20
C GLU A 57 9.20 -11.03 -19.45
N ALA A 58 8.23 -10.12 -19.43
CA ALA A 58 7.37 -9.87 -20.58
C ALA A 58 8.16 -9.47 -21.82
N ASP A 59 7.79 -10.03 -22.98
CA ASP A 59 8.49 -9.83 -24.27
C ASP A 59 8.59 -8.35 -24.68
N GLY A 60 7.67 -7.50 -24.20
CA GLY A 60 7.68 -6.05 -24.45
C GLY A 60 8.74 -5.28 -23.67
N ASN A 61 9.36 -5.88 -22.66
CA ASN A 61 10.34 -5.22 -21.81
C ASN A 61 11.74 -5.20 -22.46
N THR A 62 12.55 -4.23 -22.05
CA THR A 62 13.96 -4.20 -22.46
C THR A 62 14.79 -4.92 -21.39
N ILE A 63 15.26 -6.12 -21.74
CA ILE A 63 16.17 -6.94 -20.94
C ILE A 63 17.51 -6.99 -21.67
N PRO A 64 18.59 -6.37 -21.13
CA PRO A 64 19.88 -6.32 -21.81
C PRO A 64 20.51 -7.71 -21.96
N PHE A 65 21.38 -7.83 -22.97
CA PHE A 65 22.20 -9.04 -23.14
C PHE A 65 22.97 -9.38 -21.86
N GLY A 66 22.92 -10.64 -21.46
CA GLY A 66 23.59 -11.15 -20.27
C GLY A 66 22.81 -10.96 -18.96
N VAL A 67 21.55 -10.46 -19.03
CA VAL A 67 20.59 -10.50 -17.93
C VAL A 67 19.63 -11.68 -18.19
N PRO A 68 19.71 -12.75 -17.39
CA PRO A 68 18.94 -13.96 -17.68
C PRO A 68 17.49 -13.85 -17.19
N VAL A 69 16.57 -14.37 -17.98
CA VAL A 69 15.23 -14.77 -17.53
C VAL A 69 15.33 -16.21 -17.02
N LYS A 70 14.96 -16.43 -15.78
CA LYS A 70 15.00 -17.75 -15.13
C LYS A 70 13.60 -18.28 -14.87
N THR A 71 13.45 -19.60 -14.95
CA THR A 71 12.22 -20.29 -14.53
C THR A 71 12.24 -20.42 -13.00
N ASP A 72 11.10 -20.10 -12.38
CA ASP A 72 10.90 -20.32 -10.95
C ASP A 72 10.56 -21.78 -10.68
N THR A 73 11.37 -22.45 -9.86
CA THR A 73 11.16 -23.84 -9.46
C THR A 73 10.25 -23.98 -8.24
N ASP A 74 10.04 -22.87 -7.52
CA ASP A 74 9.22 -22.84 -6.31
C ASP A 74 7.75 -22.52 -6.59
N SER A 75 7.43 -22.13 -7.85
CA SER A 75 6.09 -21.78 -8.33
C SER A 75 5.43 -20.63 -7.55
N LEU A 76 6.21 -19.70 -7.05
CA LEU A 76 5.74 -18.51 -6.32
C LEU A 76 5.89 -17.22 -7.11
N CYS A 77 6.74 -17.20 -8.14
CA CYS A 77 6.81 -16.08 -9.07
C CYS A 77 5.62 -16.11 -10.03
N SER A 78 5.08 -14.93 -10.29
CA SER A 78 4.02 -14.73 -11.29
C SER A 78 4.53 -15.13 -12.67
N GLY A 79 3.70 -15.77 -13.48
CA GLY A 79 4.14 -16.29 -14.78
C GLY A 79 5.17 -17.43 -14.71
N GLY A 80 5.61 -17.84 -13.52
CA GLY A 80 6.58 -18.91 -13.31
C GLY A 80 8.01 -18.55 -13.73
N LYS A 81 8.33 -17.26 -13.89
CA LYS A 81 9.65 -16.78 -14.31
C LYS A 81 10.01 -15.50 -13.56
N TYR A 82 11.28 -15.10 -13.66
CA TYR A 82 11.78 -13.84 -13.14
C TYR A 82 13.04 -13.38 -13.87
N VAL A 83 13.34 -12.11 -13.81
CA VAL A 83 14.59 -11.52 -14.35
C VAL A 83 15.63 -11.49 -13.25
N ALA A 84 16.78 -12.09 -13.52
CA ALA A 84 17.86 -12.23 -12.54
C ALA A 84 19.09 -11.40 -12.92
N SER A 85 19.96 -11.17 -11.93
CA SER A 85 21.28 -10.55 -12.13
C SER A 85 21.22 -9.17 -12.77
N ILE A 86 20.22 -8.36 -12.43
CA ILE A 86 20.24 -6.93 -12.75
C ILE A 86 21.32 -6.24 -11.92
N GLY A 87 21.82 -5.12 -12.40
CA GLY A 87 22.94 -4.41 -11.76
C GLY A 87 24.29 -4.65 -12.43
N ASN A 88 25.35 -4.16 -11.82
CA ASN A 88 26.68 -4.12 -12.41
C ASN A 88 26.65 -3.44 -13.82
N GLY A 89 26.01 -2.27 -13.88
CA GLY A 89 25.78 -1.51 -15.10
C GLY A 89 24.62 -2.00 -15.98
N ARG A 90 23.75 -2.90 -15.48
CA ARG A 90 22.60 -3.43 -16.20
C ARG A 90 21.30 -3.11 -15.49
N SER A 91 20.25 -2.92 -16.27
CA SER A 91 18.91 -2.63 -15.80
C SER A 91 17.87 -3.44 -16.57
N ILE A 92 16.71 -3.60 -16.01
CA ILE A 92 15.49 -3.96 -16.73
C ILE A 92 14.68 -2.69 -16.96
N THR A 93 14.05 -2.56 -18.13
CA THR A 93 13.07 -1.51 -18.39
C THR A 93 11.73 -2.12 -18.74
N PHE A 94 10.75 -1.87 -17.89
CA PHE A 94 9.35 -2.12 -18.19
C PHE A 94 8.90 -1.07 -19.21
N ASN A 95 8.52 -1.50 -20.39
CA ASN A 95 8.04 -0.64 -21.46
C ASN A 95 6.50 -0.66 -21.49
N ASP A 96 5.94 0.33 -22.19
CA ASP A 96 4.49 0.45 -22.43
C ASP A 96 3.64 0.41 -21.14
N VAL A 97 4.15 1.02 -20.09
CA VAL A 97 3.43 1.14 -18.81
C VAL A 97 2.33 2.19 -18.95
N LYS A 98 1.11 1.74 -19.15
CA LYS A 98 -0.08 2.58 -19.34
C LYS A 98 -0.86 2.68 -18.05
N VAL A 99 -1.33 3.88 -17.75
CA VAL A 99 -2.18 4.16 -16.60
C VAL A 99 -3.47 4.86 -17.07
N PRO A 100 -4.62 4.62 -16.44
CA PRO A 100 -5.90 5.19 -16.89
C PRO A 100 -6.04 6.69 -16.58
N GLU A 101 -5.24 7.23 -15.65
CA GLU A 101 -5.20 8.64 -15.29
C GLU A 101 -3.80 9.03 -14.83
N SER A 102 -3.41 10.28 -15.01
CA SER A 102 -2.12 10.79 -14.51
C SER A 102 -2.14 10.95 -12.99
N GLY A 103 -0.97 10.86 -12.37
CA GLY A 103 -0.76 11.12 -10.96
C GLY A 103 0.19 10.14 -10.29
N THR A 104 0.19 10.19 -8.96
CA THR A 104 1.07 9.39 -8.12
C THR A 104 0.49 8.00 -7.89
N TYR A 105 1.29 6.98 -8.13
CA TYR A 105 0.96 5.57 -7.94
C TYR A 105 1.85 4.93 -6.89
N ALA A 106 1.29 4.03 -6.10
CA ALA A 106 2.06 3.09 -5.32
C ALA A 106 2.57 1.98 -6.27
N MET A 107 3.86 1.98 -6.55
CA MET A 107 4.52 0.94 -7.31
C MET A 107 5.13 -0.08 -6.35
N THR A 108 4.68 -1.32 -6.42
CA THR A 108 5.21 -2.42 -5.63
C THR A 108 6.04 -3.33 -6.52
N VAL A 109 7.33 -3.42 -6.22
CA VAL A 109 8.28 -4.33 -6.89
C VAL A 109 8.34 -5.62 -6.10
N TYR A 110 8.09 -6.74 -6.74
CA TYR A 110 8.25 -8.08 -6.17
C TYR A 110 9.62 -8.62 -6.55
N TYR A 111 10.38 -9.04 -5.55
CA TYR A 111 11.79 -9.31 -5.73
C TYR A 111 12.32 -10.42 -4.82
N MET A 112 13.50 -10.94 -5.16
CA MET A 112 14.31 -11.82 -4.33
C MET A 112 15.75 -11.31 -4.27
N SER A 113 16.39 -11.43 -3.11
CA SER A 113 17.79 -11.05 -2.90
C SER A 113 18.41 -11.88 -1.78
N ASP A 114 19.56 -12.46 -2.01
CA ASP A 114 20.26 -13.24 -0.98
C ASP A 114 20.66 -12.34 0.22
N ALA A 115 21.21 -11.17 -0.08
CA ALA A 115 21.65 -10.17 0.89
C ALA A 115 20.96 -8.81 0.64
N PRO A 116 21.00 -7.88 1.60
CA PRO A 116 20.54 -6.52 1.34
C PRO A 116 21.28 -5.90 0.15
N CYS A 117 20.55 -5.23 -0.72
CA CYS A 117 21.10 -4.57 -1.91
C CYS A 117 20.35 -3.26 -2.21
N THR A 118 20.87 -2.49 -3.15
CA THR A 118 20.22 -1.28 -3.66
C THR A 118 19.93 -1.41 -5.16
N ALA A 119 18.95 -0.69 -5.63
CA ALA A 119 18.76 -0.43 -7.05
C ALA A 119 18.24 1.01 -7.22
N TYR A 120 18.53 1.60 -8.37
CA TYR A 120 17.83 2.81 -8.77
C TYR A 120 16.52 2.46 -9.48
N VAL A 121 15.56 3.35 -9.37
CA VAL A 121 14.32 3.35 -10.15
C VAL A 121 14.22 4.68 -10.88
N LYS A 122 13.92 4.64 -12.17
CA LYS A 122 13.85 5.82 -13.01
C LYS A 122 12.64 5.75 -13.95
N MET A 123 11.88 6.84 -14.02
CA MET A 123 10.69 6.96 -14.87
C MET A 123 11.03 7.66 -16.19
N ASN A 124 10.53 7.13 -17.30
CA ASN A 124 10.56 7.78 -18.62
C ASN A 124 11.95 8.24 -19.07
N GLY A 125 13.01 7.55 -18.65
CA GLY A 125 14.39 7.96 -18.89
C GLY A 125 14.81 9.28 -18.22
N ASN A 126 13.94 9.89 -17.43
CA ASN A 126 14.20 11.17 -16.80
C ASN A 126 15.09 11.00 -15.56
N MET A 127 16.25 11.66 -15.56
CA MET A 127 17.19 11.61 -14.44
C MET A 127 16.68 12.33 -13.19
N ASP A 128 15.75 13.29 -13.32
CA ASP A 128 15.14 13.94 -12.17
C ASP A 128 14.17 13.03 -11.41
N SER A 129 13.69 11.97 -12.04
CA SER A 129 12.86 10.93 -11.41
C SER A 129 13.69 9.80 -10.79
N TRP A 130 15.02 9.87 -10.88
CA TRP A 130 15.91 8.85 -10.34
C TRP A 130 15.85 8.81 -8.82
N GLN A 131 15.60 7.64 -8.29
CA GLN A 131 15.60 7.41 -6.85
C GLN A 131 16.33 6.12 -6.51
N GLU A 132 17.15 6.15 -5.47
CA GLU A 132 17.77 4.97 -4.92
C GLU A 132 16.80 4.25 -3.96
N VAL A 133 16.65 2.96 -4.15
CA VAL A 133 15.75 2.11 -3.38
C VAL A 133 16.56 1.00 -2.71
N SER A 134 16.44 0.89 -1.39
CA SER A 134 17.03 -0.20 -0.62
C SER A 134 16.08 -1.39 -0.56
N PHE A 135 16.61 -2.57 -0.84
CA PHE A 135 15.95 -3.86 -0.77
C PHE A 135 16.57 -4.68 0.37
N VAL A 136 15.76 -5.20 1.28
CA VAL A 136 16.24 -6.09 2.34
C VAL A 136 16.57 -7.46 1.76
N GLY A 137 17.56 -8.14 2.33
CA GLY A 137 17.84 -9.52 1.94
C GLY A 137 16.67 -10.44 2.29
N THR A 138 16.31 -11.32 1.35
CA THR A 138 15.21 -12.27 1.52
C THR A 138 15.71 -13.69 1.85
N GLY A 139 17.05 -13.86 1.96
CA GLY A 139 17.69 -15.12 2.29
C GLY A 139 17.81 -16.09 1.11
N GLY A 140 17.63 -15.60 -0.11
CA GLY A 140 17.80 -16.39 -1.33
C GLY A 140 17.35 -15.66 -2.58
N THR A 141 17.60 -16.28 -3.72
CA THR A 141 17.35 -15.71 -5.07
C THR A 141 16.33 -16.48 -5.89
N SER A 142 15.64 -17.47 -5.28
CA SER A 142 14.54 -18.23 -5.89
C SER A 142 13.18 -17.71 -5.44
N GLY A 143 12.11 -18.09 -6.12
CA GLY A 143 10.74 -17.68 -5.82
C GLY A 143 10.28 -17.96 -4.40
N GLY A 144 10.82 -19.02 -3.73
CA GLY A 144 10.55 -19.31 -2.33
C GLY A 144 10.93 -18.19 -1.35
N ASN A 145 11.76 -17.24 -1.80
CA ASN A 145 12.20 -16.07 -1.04
C ASN A 145 11.58 -14.76 -1.55
N LEU A 146 10.43 -14.83 -2.21
CA LEU A 146 9.77 -13.66 -2.77
C LEU A 146 9.34 -12.67 -1.68
N ALA A 147 9.74 -11.41 -1.83
CA ALA A 147 9.34 -10.28 -1.00
C ALA A 147 8.85 -9.13 -1.89
N HIS A 148 8.42 -8.06 -1.27
CA HIS A 148 7.97 -6.88 -2.00
C HIS A 148 8.48 -5.57 -1.38
N LYS A 149 8.60 -4.55 -2.23
CA LYS A 149 8.97 -3.19 -1.85
C LYS A 149 8.08 -2.20 -2.57
N THR A 150 7.39 -1.36 -1.83
CA THR A 150 6.54 -0.30 -2.40
C THR A 150 7.26 1.04 -2.37
N ILE A 151 7.18 1.76 -3.48
CA ILE A 151 7.67 3.13 -3.67
C ILE A 151 6.60 3.94 -4.39
N TRP A 152 6.68 5.27 -4.31
CA TRP A 152 5.75 6.16 -4.97
C TRP A 152 6.37 6.72 -6.25
N VAL A 153 5.60 6.69 -7.35
CA VAL A 153 6.03 7.12 -8.67
C VAL A 153 4.95 7.95 -9.36
N ASP A 154 5.35 8.98 -10.10
CA ASP A 154 4.43 9.79 -10.89
C ASP A 154 4.40 9.26 -12.33
N LEU A 155 3.19 8.99 -12.83
CA LEU A 155 2.95 8.44 -14.15
C LEU A 155 1.93 9.29 -14.92
N ASP A 156 2.12 9.38 -16.23
CA ASP A 156 1.27 10.14 -17.13
C ASP A 156 0.38 9.20 -17.98
N HIS A 157 -0.93 9.44 -18.01
CA HIS A 157 -1.88 8.66 -18.81
C HIS A 157 -1.85 9.01 -20.30
N THR A 158 -1.31 10.17 -20.66
CA THR A 158 -1.25 10.63 -22.07
C THR A 158 -0.08 10.01 -22.83
N ALA A 159 0.85 9.38 -22.11
CA ALA A 159 2.05 8.78 -22.66
C ALA A 159 2.15 7.29 -22.28
N SER A 160 2.94 6.56 -23.06
CA SER A 160 3.43 5.24 -22.64
C SER A 160 4.62 5.46 -21.74
N ASN A 161 4.46 5.19 -20.44
CA ASN A 161 5.56 5.34 -19.50
C ASN A 161 6.55 4.18 -19.60
N THR A 162 7.79 4.44 -19.15
CA THR A 162 8.80 3.41 -18.91
C THR A 162 9.27 3.45 -17.48
N VAL A 163 9.52 2.28 -16.90
CA VAL A 163 10.08 2.12 -15.55
C VAL A 163 11.38 1.33 -15.68
N GLU A 164 12.50 1.98 -15.37
CA GLU A 164 13.82 1.34 -15.37
C GLU A 164 14.25 1.03 -13.94
N ILE A 165 14.68 -0.22 -13.71
CA ILE A 165 15.23 -0.68 -12.42
C ILE A 165 16.61 -1.28 -12.68
N GLY A 166 17.63 -0.80 -11.99
CA GLY A 166 19.00 -1.27 -12.19
C GLY A 166 19.97 -0.84 -11.08
N ASN A 167 21.23 -1.21 -11.25
CA ASN A 167 22.30 -0.72 -10.39
C ASN A 167 23.57 -0.55 -11.24
N ASN A 168 24.26 0.57 -11.08
CA ASN A 168 25.42 0.91 -11.89
C ASN A 168 26.71 0.21 -11.45
N SER A 169 26.83 -0.17 -10.19
CA SER A 169 28.09 -0.67 -9.61
C SER A 169 27.99 -2.07 -9.01
N GLU A 170 26.84 -2.43 -8.47
CA GLU A 170 26.64 -3.68 -7.74
C GLU A 170 25.47 -4.47 -8.32
N TYR A 171 25.32 -5.72 -7.90
CA TYR A 171 24.13 -6.49 -8.23
C TYR A 171 22.93 -5.99 -7.43
N GLY A 172 21.83 -5.75 -8.13
CA GLY A 172 20.54 -5.48 -7.54
C GLY A 172 19.73 -6.76 -7.30
N PRO A 173 18.44 -6.62 -6.90
CA PRO A 173 17.58 -7.76 -6.66
C PRO A 173 17.21 -8.48 -7.98
N ASN A 174 16.84 -9.76 -7.87
CA ASN A 174 16.08 -10.42 -8.94
C ASN A 174 14.65 -9.91 -8.91
N ILE A 175 14.05 -9.65 -10.07
CA ILE A 175 12.73 -9.04 -10.19
C ILE A 175 11.75 -10.05 -10.81
N ASP A 176 10.66 -10.32 -10.11
CA ASP A 176 9.52 -11.08 -10.60
C ASP A 176 8.56 -10.20 -11.42
N ARG A 177 8.03 -9.17 -10.79
CA ARG A 177 7.07 -8.26 -11.40
C ARG A 177 7.03 -6.92 -10.67
N MET A 178 6.32 -5.98 -11.24
CA MET A 178 5.82 -4.81 -10.53
C MET A 178 4.30 -4.72 -10.61
N THR A 179 3.68 -4.14 -9.59
CA THR A 179 2.28 -3.76 -9.62
C THR A 179 2.15 -2.26 -9.40
N LEU A 180 1.15 -1.67 -10.00
CA LEU A 180 0.79 -0.27 -9.79
C LEU A 180 -0.60 -0.22 -9.16
N SER A 181 -0.74 0.53 -8.10
CA SER A 181 -2.04 0.79 -7.49
C SER A 181 -2.22 2.28 -7.22
N LYS A 182 -3.43 2.76 -7.48
CA LYS A 182 -3.85 4.11 -7.14
C LYS A 182 -5.23 4.01 -6.53
N TYR A 183 -5.37 4.58 -5.36
CA TYR A 183 -6.67 4.81 -4.78
C TYR A 183 -7.17 6.16 -5.29
N ALA A 184 -8.40 6.23 -5.74
CA ALA A 184 -8.95 7.51 -6.18
C ALA A 184 -8.88 8.53 -5.04
N ASP A 185 -8.51 9.75 -5.38
CA ASP A 185 -8.48 10.86 -4.44
C ASP A 185 -9.81 10.95 -3.70
N GLY A 186 -9.77 10.90 -2.36
CA GLY A 186 -10.95 10.92 -1.51
C GLY A 186 -11.35 9.58 -0.89
N THR A 187 -10.59 8.48 -1.10
CA THR A 187 -10.87 7.17 -0.50
C THR A 187 -9.73 6.55 0.28
N THR A 188 -8.84 7.32 0.81
CA THR A 188 -8.10 6.81 1.96
C THR A 188 -9.09 6.77 3.12
N ALA A 189 -9.42 5.57 3.60
CA ALA A 189 -10.15 5.39 4.85
C ALA A 189 -9.41 5.95 6.07
N ILE A 190 -8.32 6.66 5.83
CA ILE A 190 -7.63 7.57 6.73
C ILE A 190 -7.40 8.83 5.91
N GLU A 191 -8.39 9.73 5.89
CA GLU A 191 -8.10 11.12 5.58
C GLU A 191 -7.00 11.55 6.56
N THR A 192 -5.77 11.75 6.05
CA THR A 192 -4.93 12.77 6.67
C THR A 192 -5.69 14.06 6.44
N PRO A 193 -6.16 14.73 7.46
CA PRO A 193 -6.87 15.98 7.25
C PRO A 193 -5.89 16.91 6.54
N GLU A 194 -6.23 17.24 5.29
CA GLU A 194 -5.68 18.41 4.62
C GLU A 194 -5.77 19.54 5.64
N SER A 195 -4.71 20.31 5.80
CA SER A 195 -4.54 21.33 6.82
C SER A 195 -5.64 22.40 6.79
N ALA A 196 -6.84 22.01 7.24
CA ALA A 196 -7.74 22.96 7.85
C ALA A 196 -7.26 23.14 9.29
N GLU A 197 -7.07 24.37 9.72
CA GLU A 197 -6.76 24.78 11.09
C GLU A 197 -7.39 23.81 12.10
N PRO A 198 -6.64 23.29 13.05
CA PRO A 198 -7.09 22.21 13.93
C PRO A 198 -8.34 22.65 14.69
N VAL A 199 -9.50 22.19 14.23
CA VAL A 199 -10.77 22.36 14.97
C VAL A 199 -10.74 21.46 16.21
N GLY A 200 -9.70 21.61 17.00
CA GLY A 200 -9.49 20.85 18.23
C GLY A 200 -8.20 20.03 18.26
N LYS A 201 -7.79 19.64 19.45
CA LYS A 201 -6.56 18.87 19.68
C LYS A 201 -6.88 17.56 20.38
N VAL A 202 -6.21 16.49 19.94
CA VAL A 202 -6.21 15.21 20.64
C VAL A 202 -4.76 14.80 20.84
N TYR A 203 -4.33 14.63 22.09
CA TYR A 203 -2.95 14.31 22.42
C TYR A 203 -2.84 13.51 23.73
N ALA A 204 -1.66 12.95 23.97
CA ALA A 204 -1.32 12.31 25.24
C ALA A 204 -0.73 13.31 26.22
N LEU A 205 -1.13 13.22 27.47
CA LEU A 205 -0.51 13.90 28.60
C LEU A 205 -0.42 12.93 29.76
N ASP A 206 0.78 12.47 30.07
CA ASP A 206 1.03 11.39 31.03
C ASP A 206 0.22 10.12 30.69
N LYS A 207 -0.63 9.68 31.58
CA LYS A 207 -1.56 8.55 31.39
C LYS A 207 -2.96 8.99 30.95
N HIS A 208 -3.08 10.16 30.36
CA HIS A 208 -4.36 10.69 29.91
C HIS A 208 -4.36 10.95 28.41
N ILE A 209 -5.50 10.67 27.80
CA ILE A 209 -5.86 11.16 26.49
C ILE A 209 -6.63 12.46 26.70
N VAL A 210 -6.13 13.53 26.12
CA VAL A 210 -6.75 14.86 26.21
C VAL A 210 -7.40 15.18 24.88
N ILE A 211 -8.66 15.60 24.94
CA ILE A 211 -9.45 16.09 23.79
C ILE A 211 -9.83 17.53 24.08
N GLU A 212 -9.43 18.45 23.20
CA GLU A 212 -9.79 19.88 23.27
C GLU A 212 -10.61 20.25 22.05
N GLN A 213 -11.82 20.74 22.24
CA GLN A 213 -12.76 21.13 21.19
C GLN A 213 -13.53 22.38 21.58
N SER A 214 -13.92 23.18 20.61
CA SER A 214 -14.68 24.41 20.82
C SER A 214 -16.20 24.22 20.86
N SER A 215 -16.70 23.05 20.41
CA SER A 215 -18.11 22.74 20.26
C SER A 215 -18.48 21.44 20.96
N SER A 216 -19.77 21.14 21.04
CA SER A 216 -20.27 19.87 21.52
C SER A 216 -19.67 18.71 20.73
N THR A 217 -19.23 17.70 21.44
CA THR A 217 -18.36 16.66 20.90
C THR A 217 -18.65 15.32 21.51
N ASP A 218 -18.89 14.32 20.66
CA ASP A 218 -18.89 12.92 21.04
C ASP A 218 -17.51 12.30 20.78
N TYR A 219 -17.11 11.36 21.63
CA TYR A 219 -15.83 10.68 21.45
C TYR A 219 -15.89 9.19 21.75
N TRP A 220 -15.01 8.42 21.07
CA TRP A 220 -14.77 7.00 21.31
C TRP A 220 -13.27 6.76 21.35
N VAL A 221 -12.81 6.03 22.36
CA VAL A 221 -11.42 5.61 22.51
C VAL A 221 -11.32 4.11 22.33
N TYR A 222 -10.51 3.69 21.38
CA TYR A 222 -10.28 2.29 21.05
C TYR A 222 -8.86 1.87 21.41
N ASN A 223 -8.68 0.63 21.82
CA ASN A 223 -7.36 0.01 21.90
C ASN A 223 -6.87 -0.44 20.50
N SER A 224 -5.66 -1.03 20.46
CA SER A 224 -5.07 -1.54 19.21
C SER A 224 -5.83 -2.73 18.59
N LEU A 225 -6.74 -3.36 19.34
CA LEU A 225 -7.61 -4.45 18.87
C LEU A 225 -8.97 -3.94 18.35
N GLY A 226 -9.19 -2.62 18.35
CA GLY A 226 -10.46 -2.02 17.93
C GLY A 226 -11.59 -2.09 18.96
N GLN A 227 -11.31 -2.49 20.20
CA GLN A 227 -12.31 -2.54 21.28
C GLN A 227 -12.50 -1.14 21.85
N ILE A 228 -13.75 -0.73 22.09
CA ILE A 228 -14.08 0.53 22.77
C ILE A 228 -13.70 0.40 24.23
N LEU A 229 -12.83 1.30 24.69
CA LEU A 229 -12.42 1.40 26.09
C LEU A 229 -13.18 2.50 26.83
N LYS A 230 -13.47 3.59 26.14
CA LYS A 230 -14.22 4.74 26.67
C LYS A 230 -15.01 5.40 25.56
N GLU A 231 -16.16 5.92 25.92
CA GLU A 231 -16.99 6.76 25.07
C GLU A 231 -17.69 7.80 25.91
N GLY A 232 -18.12 8.91 25.30
CA GLY A 232 -18.85 9.96 26.00
C GLY A 232 -19.00 11.21 25.13
N SER A 233 -19.53 12.24 25.74
CA SER A 233 -19.73 13.56 25.13
C SER A 233 -19.36 14.68 26.09
N PHE A 234 -19.06 15.87 25.56
CA PHE A 234 -18.86 17.11 26.33
C PHE A 234 -19.18 18.33 25.46
N ASP A 235 -19.60 19.43 26.13
CA ASP A 235 -20.07 20.65 25.45
C ASP A 235 -18.96 21.69 25.33
N GLY A 236 -17.94 21.33 24.52
CA GLY A 236 -16.77 22.19 24.30
C GLY A 236 -15.78 22.22 25.48
N GLY A 237 -14.61 22.80 25.27
CA GLY A 237 -13.55 22.89 26.25
C GLY A 237 -12.59 21.68 26.18
N ARG A 238 -12.32 21.05 27.33
CA ARG A 238 -11.31 20.00 27.46
C ARG A 238 -11.87 18.78 28.19
N ALA A 239 -11.77 17.61 27.57
CA ALA A 239 -11.97 16.33 28.22
C ALA A 239 -10.60 15.67 28.48
N SER A 240 -10.43 15.06 29.65
CA SER A 240 -9.22 14.34 30.04
C SER A 240 -9.58 12.93 30.49
N LEU A 241 -9.13 11.94 29.75
CA LEU A 241 -9.53 10.55 29.90
C LEU A 241 -8.34 9.72 30.37
N SER A 242 -8.39 9.23 31.60
CA SER A 242 -7.33 8.36 32.13
C SER A 242 -7.35 7.02 31.40
N VAL A 243 -6.17 6.47 31.10
CA VAL A 243 -5.99 5.12 30.57
C VAL A 243 -4.97 4.38 31.44
N ASP A 244 -5.26 3.11 31.72
CA ASP A 244 -4.48 2.34 32.70
C ASP A 244 -3.22 1.72 32.07
N GLU A 245 -3.27 1.41 30.77
CA GLU A 245 -2.21 0.72 30.08
C GLU A 245 -1.43 1.65 29.15
N LYS A 246 -0.15 1.35 28.98
CA LYS A 246 0.68 1.95 27.92
C LYS A 246 0.33 1.32 26.60
N GLY A 247 0.35 2.11 25.54
CA GLY A 247 0.04 1.57 24.22
C GLY A 247 -0.45 2.60 23.24
N VAL A 248 -0.91 2.09 22.11
CA VAL A 248 -1.51 2.88 21.03
C VAL A 248 -3.02 2.88 21.20
N TYR A 249 -3.59 4.07 21.14
CA TYR A 249 -5.03 4.29 21.19
C TYR A 249 -5.49 5.02 19.94
N LEU A 250 -6.67 4.69 19.44
CA LEU A 250 -7.36 5.43 18.40
C LEU A 250 -8.51 6.20 19.03
N VAL A 251 -8.52 7.51 18.83
CA VAL A 251 -9.56 8.40 19.37
C VAL A 251 -10.37 8.92 18.20
N LYS A 252 -11.61 8.48 18.11
CA LYS A 252 -12.59 9.03 17.16
C LYS A 252 -13.34 10.16 17.84
N VAL A 253 -13.43 11.28 17.15
CA VAL A 253 -14.10 12.49 17.63
C VAL A 253 -15.15 12.89 16.59
N HIS A 254 -16.36 13.20 17.06
CA HIS A 254 -17.47 13.66 16.25
C HIS A 254 -17.98 14.99 16.82
N THR A 255 -17.96 16.02 16.01
CA THR A 255 -18.58 17.34 16.26
C THR A 255 -19.73 17.55 15.27
N GLU A 256 -20.52 18.59 15.43
CA GLU A 256 -21.62 18.92 14.50
C GLU A 256 -21.15 18.99 13.03
N ASP A 257 -19.92 19.44 12.80
CA ASP A 257 -19.41 19.71 11.46
C ASP A 257 -18.46 18.63 10.93
N LYS A 258 -17.82 17.84 11.80
CA LYS A 258 -16.72 16.94 11.40
C LYS A 258 -16.64 15.67 12.23
N VAL A 259 -16.17 14.62 11.59
CA VAL A 259 -15.71 13.38 12.23
C VAL A 259 -14.24 13.19 11.88
N PHE A 260 -13.39 12.97 12.87
CA PHE A 260 -11.99 12.64 12.63
C PHE A 260 -11.48 11.59 13.64
N THR A 261 -10.39 10.92 13.30
CA THR A 261 -9.75 9.95 14.17
C THR A 261 -8.27 10.31 14.35
N LYS A 262 -7.80 10.27 15.59
CA LYS A 262 -6.41 10.55 15.95
C LYS A 262 -5.79 9.35 16.63
N LYS A 263 -4.59 8.97 16.20
CA LYS A 263 -3.74 8.00 16.91
C LYS A 263 -3.00 8.71 18.05
N VAL A 264 -3.09 8.15 19.24
CA VAL A 264 -2.43 8.65 20.45
C VAL A 264 -1.56 7.56 21.03
N LEU A 265 -0.32 7.88 21.39
CA LEU A 265 0.60 6.98 22.06
C LEU A 265 0.73 7.39 23.53
N ILE A 266 0.36 6.49 24.45
CA ILE A 266 0.62 6.64 25.89
C ILE A 266 1.96 5.93 26.17
N GLY A 267 2.97 6.73 26.41
CA GLY A 267 4.34 6.31 26.72
C GLY A 267 4.63 6.19 28.21
N ARG A 268 5.89 6.32 28.56
CA ARG A 268 6.44 6.18 29.92
C ARG A 268 5.81 7.09 30.94
#